data_bb4bdf3e8b1dc4df63754b0bc457360e
#
_entry.id   bb4bdf3e8b1dc4df63754b0bc457360e
#
_cell.length_a   1.000
_cell.length_b   1.000
_cell.length_c   1.000
_cell.angle_alpha   90.00
_cell.angle_beta   90.00
_cell.angle_gamma   90.00
#
_symmetry.space_group_name_H-M   'P 1'
#
loop_
_entity.id
_entity.type
_entity.pdbx_description
1 polymer ?
#
loop_
_entity_poly.entity_id
_entity_poly.type
_entity_poly.pdbx_seq_one_letter_code
_entity_poly.pdbx_strand_id
1 'polypeptide(L)'
;MKTHPDAILDLRGSFIPVAMLEFSKAFNDMTAGGIMEILVGDQETENNLFKVLRAYPHELVNVQESDSLYRVRLRKGRKKVVVATTDNHQK
;
A
#
# COMPACT_ATOMS: atom_id res chain seq x y z
N MET A 1 -21.46 -0.27 3.43
CA MET A 1 -20.15 0.42 3.42
C MET A 1 -19.17 -0.30 4.32
N LYS A 2 -18.01 -0.57 3.81
CA LYS A 2 -17.01 -1.31 4.58
C LYS A 2 -16.31 -0.40 5.56
N THR A 3 -16.39 -0.72 6.84
CA THR A 3 -15.76 0.07 7.90
C THR A 3 -14.50 -0.60 8.45
N HIS A 4 -14.32 -1.89 8.17
CA HIS A 4 -13.16 -2.62 8.67
C HIS A 4 -12.18 -2.89 7.55
N PRO A 5 -10.87 -2.80 7.83
CA PRO A 5 -9.90 -3.17 6.81
C PRO A 5 -9.91 -4.68 6.58
N ASP A 6 -9.60 -5.07 5.35
CA ASP A 6 -9.46 -6.48 5.00
C ASP A 6 -8.12 -7.03 5.46
N ALA A 7 -7.14 -6.15 5.63
CA ALA A 7 -5.82 -6.53 6.10
C ALA A 7 -5.26 -5.42 6.97
N ILE A 8 -4.57 -5.80 8.02
CA ILE A 8 -3.86 -4.85 8.89
C ILE A 8 -2.40 -5.26 8.88
N LEU A 9 -1.54 -4.32 8.55
CA LEU A 9 -0.11 -4.55 8.44
C LEU A 9 0.60 -3.65 9.43
N ASP A 10 1.24 -4.23 10.42
CA ASP A 10 1.96 -3.48 11.44
C ASP A 10 3.44 -3.48 11.09
N LEU A 11 3.95 -2.35 10.64
CA LEU A 11 5.34 -2.20 10.24
C LEU A 11 6.18 -1.51 11.30
N ARG A 12 5.62 -1.27 12.49
CA ARG A 12 6.36 -0.59 13.55
C ARG A 12 7.53 -1.45 14.00
N GLY A 13 8.69 -0.83 14.12
CA GLY A 13 9.88 -1.51 14.59
C GLY A 13 10.60 -2.35 13.55
N SER A 14 10.10 -2.42 12.33
CA SER A 14 10.75 -3.18 11.27
C SER A 14 11.81 -2.35 10.57
N PHE A 15 12.86 -3.00 10.08
CA PHE A 15 13.80 -2.33 9.18
C PHE A 15 13.06 -1.94 7.92
N ILE A 16 13.39 -0.78 7.38
CA ILE A 16 12.68 -0.26 6.22
C ILE A 16 12.66 -1.23 5.04
N PRO A 17 13.79 -1.84 4.64
CA PRO A 17 13.75 -2.80 3.52
C PRO A 17 12.82 -3.97 3.79
N VAL A 18 12.83 -4.48 5.02
CA VAL A 18 11.96 -5.60 5.40
C VAL A 18 10.50 -5.14 5.41
N ALA A 19 10.25 -3.95 5.95
CA ALA A 19 8.90 -3.40 5.98
C ALA A 19 8.33 -3.27 4.58
N MET A 20 9.14 -2.82 3.62
CA MET A 20 8.67 -2.64 2.26
C MET A 20 8.39 -3.98 1.58
N LEU A 21 9.18 -5.01 1.91
CA LEU A 21 8.90 -6.36 1.41
C LEU A 21 7.61 -6.89 1.98
N GLU A 22 7.39 -6.69 3.28
CA GLU A 22 6.16 -7.13 3.93
C GLU A 22 4.95 -6.44 3.32
N PHE A 23 5.07 -5.15 3.05
CA PHE A 23 4.01 -4.41 2.40
C PHE A 23 3.71 -5.00 1.02
N SER A 24 4.75 -5.19 0.20
CA SER A 24 4.58 -5.68 -1.16
C SER A 24 3.88 -7.03 -1.17
N LYS A 25 4.30 -7.92 -0.28
CA LYS A 25 3.72 -9.24 -0.20
C LYS A 25 2.26 -9.18 0.21
N ALA A 26 1.96 -8.43 1.27
CA ALA A 26 0.59 -8.31 1.77
C ALA A 26 -0.31 -7.66 0.73
N PHE A 27 0.19 -6.64 0.05
CA PHE A 27 -0.59 -5.94 -0.96
C PHE A 27 -0.90 -6.87 -2.14
N ASN A 28 0.10 -7.63 -2.59
CA ASN A 28 -0.10 -8.52 -3.71
C ASN A 28 -1.07 -9.65 -3.38
N ASP A 29 -1.10 -10.07 -2.13
CA ASP A 29 -2.00 -11.14 -1.70
C ASP A 29 -3.44 -10.66 -1.56
N MET A 30 -3.66 -9.36 -1.51
CA MET A 30 -4.97 -8.79 -1.27
C MET A 30 -5.77 -8.72 -2.56
N THR A 31 -7.07 -8.91 -2.45
CA THR A 31 -7.97 -8.78 -3.58
C THR A 31 -8.16 -7.31 -3.96
N ALA A 32 -8.26 -7.03 -5.24
CA ALA A 32 -8.54 -5.67 -5.71
C ALA A 32 -9.82 -5.15 -5.08
N GLY A 33 -9.81 -3.89 -4.68
CA GLY A 33 -10.92 -3.28 -3.96
C GLY A 33 -10.83 -3.44 -2.47
N GLY A 34 -9.94 -4.30 -1.97
CA GLY A 34 -9.77 -4.49 -0.55
C GLY A 34 -9.12 -3.29 0.12
N ILE A 35 -9.38 -3.16 1.41
CA ILE A 35 -8.86 -2.08 2.24
C ILE A 35 -7.73 -2.62 3.09
N MET A 36 -6.59 -1.95 3.07
CA MET A 36 -5.46 -2.27 3.92
C MET A 36 -5.18 -1.12 4.87
N GLU A 37 -4.97 -1.44 6.13
CA GLU A 37 -4.53 -0.47 7.11
C GLU A 37 -3.09 -0.77 7.47
N ILE A 38 -2.22 0.22 7.38
CA ILE A 38 -0.80 0.06 7.64
C ILE A 38 -0.41 0.93 8.82
N LEU A 39 0.23 0.34 9.80
CA LEU A 39 0.71 1.06 10.98
C LEU A 39 2.20 1.26 10.86
N VAL A 40 2.63 2.51 11.04
CA VAL A 40 4.03 2.90 10.89
C VAL A 40 4.41 3.73 12.11
N GLY A 41 5.60 3.49 12.63
CA GLY A 41 6.02 4.12 13.88
C GLY A 41 6.91 5.36 13.73
N ASP A 42 7.32 5.68 12.50
CA ASP A 42 8.18 6.84 12.29
C ASP A 42 7.98 7.40 10.89
N GLN A 43 8.41 8.65 10.73
CA GLN A 43 8.18 9.37 9.49
C GLN A 43 9.04 8.84 8.34
N GLU A 44 10.21 8.34 8.66
CA GLU A 44 11.09 7.82 7.61
C GLU A 44 10.48 6.60 6.94
N THR A 45 9.93 5.70 7.74
CA THR A 45 9.26 4.53 7.20
C THR A 45 8.02 4.93 6.41
N GLU A 46 7.27 5.92 6.92
CA GLU A 46 6.10 6.41 6.20
C GLU A 46 6.49 6.99 4.84
N ASN A 47 7.55 7.79 4.80
CA ASN A 47 8.00 8.37 3.54
C ASN A 47 8.40 7.28 2.55
N ASN A 48 9.07 6.25 3.02
CA ASN A 48 9.46 5.14 2.15
C ASN A 48 8.25 4.36 1.67
N LEU A 49 7.25 4.19 2.53
CA LEU A 49 6.01 3.53 2.14
C LEU A 49 5.34 4.29 0.99
N PHE A 50 5.25 5.60 1.10
CA PHE A 50 4.62 6.39 0.05
C PHE A 50 5.39 6.33 -1.26
N LYS A 51 6.72 6.25 -1.18
CA LYS A 51 7.52 6.07 -2.40
C LYS A 51 7.23 4.74 -3.07
N VAL A 52 7.13 3.68 -2.28
CA VAL A 52 6.84 2.35 -2.82
C VAL A 52 5.43 2.31 -3.39
N LEU A 53 4.48 2.96 -2.71
CA LEU A 53 3.09 2.97 -3.15
C LEU A 53 2.91 3.49 -4.57
N ARG A 54 3.81 4.35 -5.02
CA ARG A 54 3.71 4.89 -6.38
C ARG A 54 3.77 3.79 -7.44
N ALA A 55 4.37 2.66 -7.13
CA ALA A 55 4.49 1.55 -8.07
C ALA A 55 3.28 0.61 -8.02
N TYR A 56 2.34 0.84 -7.13
CA TYR A 56 1.20 -0.04 -6.93
C TYR A 56 -0.10 0.72 -7.18
N PRO A 57 -1.02 0.14 -7.95
CA PRO A 57 -2.32 0.80 -8.16
C PRO A 57 -3.10 0.81 -6.85
N HIS A 58 -3.40 1.99 -6.36
CA HIS A 58 -4.07 2.14 -5.08
C HIS A 58 -4.84 3.45 -5.01
N GLU A 59 -5.74 3.53 -4.06
CA GLU A 59 -6.44 4.74 -3.71
C GLU A 59 -6.20 5.01 -2.24
N LEU A 60 -5.71 6.19 -1.91
CA LEU A 60 -5.47 6.55 -0.52
C LEU A 60 -6.81 6.92 0.11
N VAL A 61 -7.18 6.19 1.15
CA VAL A 61 -8.46 6.40 1.81
C VAL A 61 -8.32 7.37 2.96
N ASN A 62 -7.29 7.21 3.79
CA ASN A 62 -7.11 8.03 4.97
C ASN A 62 -5.70 7.93 5.49
N VAL A 63 -5.21 9.02 6.05
CA VAL A 63 -3.92 9.03 6.74
C VAL A 63 -4.13 9.75 8.06
N GLN A 64 -3.80 9.08 9.15
CA GLN A 64 -3.90 9.65 10.49
C GLN A 64 -2.54 9.61 11.15
N GLU A 65 -2.24 10.67 11.89
CA GLU A 65 -0.99 10.76 12.64
C GLU A 65 -1.34 11.12 14.08
N SER A 66 -0.77 10.37 15.02
CA SER A 66 -1.03 10.61 16.42
C SER A 66 0.11 10.01 17.24
N ASP A 67 0.80 10.82 18.02
CA ASP A 67 1.84 10.39 18.98
C ASP A 67 2.78 9.33 18.42
N SER A 68 3.48 9.66 17.36
CA SER A 68 4.46 8.76 16.74
C SER A 68 3.83 7.51 16.13
N LEU A 69 2.55 7.56 15.84
CA LEU A 69 1.88 6.49 15.13
C LEU A 69 1.26 7.06 13.88
N TYR A 70 1.62 6.49 12.75
CA TYR A 70 1.04 6.87 11.48
C TYR A 70 0.17 5.70 11.01
N ARG A 71 -1.09 6.00 10.74
CA ARG A 71 -2.01 4.99 10.27
C ARG A 71 -2.42 5.34 8.85
N VAL A 72 -2.04 4.49 7.92
CA VAL A 72 -2.33 4.71 6.51
C VAL A 72 -3.36 3.68 6.06
N ARG A 73 -4.48 4.15 5.53
CA ARG A 73 -5.51 3.25 5.02
C ARG A 73 -5.65 3.48 3.53
N LEU A 74 -5.59 2.39 2.78
CA LEU A 74 -5.66 2.47 1.33
C LEU A 74 -6.52 1.37 0.76
N ARG A 75 -6.99 1.59 -0.46
CA ARG A 75 -7.74 0.59 -1.20
C ARG A 75 -6.88 0.11 -2.35
N LYS A 76 -6.80 -1.20 -2.51
CA LYS A 76 -6.04 -1.78 -3.61
C LYS A 76 -6.77 -1.54 -4.92
N GLY A 77 -6.07 -0.93 -5.88
CA GLY A 77 -6.60 -0.71 -7.21
C GLY A 77 -6.48 -1.96 -8.06
N ARG A 78 -7.11 -1.90 -9.21
CA ARG A 78 -7.02 -2.98 -10.16
C ARG A 78 -5.68 -2.96 -10.85
N LYS A 79 -5.12 -4.13 -11.03
CA LYS A 79 -3.93 -4.26 -11.82
C LYS A 79 -4.21 -3.72 -13.20
N LYS A 80 -3.41 -2.77 -13.63
CA LYS A 80 -3.58 -2.22 -14.97
C LYS A 80 -3.21 -3.31 -15.97
N VAL A 81 -4.19 -3.79 -16.70
CA VAL A 81 -3.91 -4.66 -17.81
C VAL A 81 -3.48 -3.77 -18.95
N VAL A 82 -2.19 -3.72 -19.17
CA VAL A 82 -1.67 -3.06 -20.33
C VAL A 82 -1.88 -4.01 -21.48
N VAL A 83 -2.82 -3.67 -22.23
CA VAL A 83 -3.04 -4.45 -23.42
C VAL A 83 -2.00 -4.05 -24.42
N ALA A 84 -1.70 -4.41 -24.38
CA ALA A 84 -1.07 -4.04 -24.94
C ALA A 84 -0.79 -3.65 -25.78
N THR A 85 -1.03 -3.48 -25.21
CA THR A 85 -0.72 -2.97 -25.36
C THR A 85 -0.05 -2.97 -26.02
N THR A 86 -0.23 -3.06 -26.22
CA THR A 86 0.16 -2.96 -26.63
C THR A 86 0.81 -2.86 -27.35
N ASP A 87 0.70 -2.87 -27.37
CA ASP A 87 1.19 -2.69 -27.88
C ASP A 87 1.75 -2.38 -28.60
N ASN A 88 1.67 -2.41 -28.65
CA ASN A 88 2.13 -2.13 -29.10
C ASN A 88 2.63 -1.80 -29.78
N HIS A 89 2.55 -1.91 -29.78
CA HIS A 89 2.93 -1.58 -30.22
C HIS A 89 3.34 -1.22 -30.98
N GLN A 90 3.22 -1.43 -30.91
CA GLN A 90 3.48 -1.07 -31.42
C GLN A 90 4.00 -0.70 -32.06
N LYS A 91 4.13 -0.91 -32.36
CA LYS A 91 4.69 -0.40 -32.75
C LYS A 91 5.04 -0.03 -33.10
#